data_348104e02a7689551711d2a10c4a14ed
#
_entry.id   348104e02a7689551711d2a10c4a14ed
#
_cell.length_a   1.000
_cell.length_b   1.000
_cell.length_c   1.000
_cell.angle_alpha   90.00
_cell.angle_beta   90.00
_cell.angle_gamma   90.00
#
_symmetry.space_group_name_H-M   'P 1'
#
loop_
_entity.id
_entity.type
_entity.pdbx_description
1 polymer ?
#
loop_
_entity_poly.entity_id
_entity_poly.type
_entity_poly.pdbx_seq_one_letter_code
_entity_poly.pdbx_strand_id
1 'polypeptide(L)'
;MDPEAAIGCFERLNQVTVTLHDPLGRFVRRLPAARFRHGHRLCNSVKAAGFERVCIRFDGQLTRAAGLQHPQGFTKTCHAGLVELVVPYIEHGDISWILFAGPWRERTPAARELHAIPSAVQLRGGAVPPENLTDQLQALRWLAAHLAAGAPPPLPAADTRQEMIQHFLTHRHGEDIGLADLAAALGMSASRASHVVVEITGSNFATLLAQARLESARLLLLHTGLAVAQVALRAGFGDLSHFHAVFRRTHHTTPAAWRRLHAGA
;
A
#
# COMPACT_ATOMS: atom_id res chain seq x y z
N MET A 1 0.16 -1.33 -26.03
CA MET A 1 -0.58 -2.33 -25.22
C MET A 1 -1.09 -1.62 -23.98
N ASP A 2 -2.29 -1.95 -23.54
CA ASP A 2 -2.85 -1.40 -22.29
C ASP A 2 -1.96 -1.78 -21.09
N PRO A 3 -1.69 -0.84 -20.16
CA PRO A 3 -0.82 -1.08 -18.99
C PRO A 3 -1.25 -2.28 -18.14
N GLU A 4 -2.55 -2.44 -17.88
CA GLU A 4 -3.08 -3.56 -17.10
C GLU A 4 -2.87 -4.90 -17.81
N ALA A 5 -3.09 -4.94 -19.13
CA ALA A 5 -2.85 -6.13 -19.94
C ALA A 5 -1.36 -6.52 -19.96
N ALA A 6 -0.46 -5.55 -20.03
CA ALA A 6 0.98 -5.77 -19.99
C ALA A 6 1.43 -6.34 -18.64
N ILE A 7 0.98 -5.74 -17.55
CA ILE A 7 1.23 -6.21 -16.18
C ILE A 7 0.68 -7.63 -16.00
N GLY A 8 -0.58 -7.87 -16.35
CA GLY A 8 -1.21 -9.18 -16.22
C GLY A 8 -0.53 -10.27 -17.06
N CYS A 9 0.01 -9.94 -18.23
CA CYS A 9 0.82 -10.87 -19.02
C CYS A 9 2.10 -11.24 -18.28
N PHE A 10 2.83 -10.27 -17.76
CA PHE A 10 4.05 -10.49 -16.97
C PHE A 10 3.78 -11.38 -15.74
N GLU A 11 2.71 -11.09 -15.00
CA GLU A 11 2.32 -11.86 -13.82
C GLU A 11 2.05 -13.34 -14.12
N ARG A 12 1.30 -13.60 -15.18
CA ARG A 12 1.00 -14.98 -15.60
C ARG A 12 2.25 -15.75 -16.02
N LEU A 13 3.16 -15.11 -16.78
CA LEU A 13 4.38 -15.74 -17.25
C LEU A 13 5.38 -16.02 -16.12
N ASN A 14 5.45 -15.17 -15.13
CA ASN A 14 6.42 -15.26 -14.04
C ASN A 14 5.83 -15.76 -12.71
N GLN A 15 4.51 -15.99 -12.64
CA GLN A 15 3.79 -16.45 -11.44
C GLN A 15 4.02 -15.53 -10.23
N VAL A 16 4.01 -14.24 -10.46
CA VAL A 16 4.22 -13.19 -9.44
C VAL A 16 3.05 -12.23 -9.40
N THR A 17 3.02 -11.38 -8.39
CA THR A 17 2.16 -10.20 -8.34
C THR A 17 3.00 -8.97 -8.60
N VAL A 18 2.49 -8.06 -9.44
CA VAL A 18 3.14 -6.77 -9.69
C VAL A 18 2.40 -5.67 -8.95
N THR A 19 3.16 -4.87 -8.21
CA THR A 19 2.67 -3.66 -7.53
C THR A 19 3.38 -2.44 -8.10
N LEU A 20 2.68 -1.34 -8.25
CA LEU A 20 3.21 -0.07 -8.73
C LEU A 20 3.09 1.00 -7.63
N HIS A 21 4.21 1.57 -7.20
CA HIS A 21 4.20 2.80 -6.43
C HIS A 21 4.33 3.99 -7.37
N ASP A 22 3.30 4.80 -7.44
CA ASP A 22 3.15 5.91 -8.38
C ASP A 22 2.92 7.24 -7.63
N PRO A 23 3.97 7.86 -7.08
CA PRO A 23 3.83 9.09 -6.30
C PRO A 23 3.38 10.29 -7.13
N LEU A 24 3.49 10.23 -8.46
CA LEU A 24 3.07 11.30 -9.38
C LEU A 24 1.70 11.04 -10.01
N GLY A 25 1.02 9.95 -9.64
CA GLY A 25 -0.33 9.64 -10.10
C GLY A 25 -0.50 9.38 -11.60
N ARG A 26 0.58 9.01 -12.31
CA ARG A 26 0.54 8.83 -13.76
C ARG A 26 -0.41 7.73 -14.22
N PHE A 27 -0.53 6.69 -13.41
CA PHE A 27 -1.27 5.48 -13.78
C PHE A 27 -2.60 5.30 -13.04
N VAL A 28 -2.94 6.16 -12.07
CA VAL A 28 -4.13 6.00 -11.23
C VAL A 28 -5.45 5.97 -12.00
N ARG A 29 -5.50 6.60 -13.18
CA ARG A 29 -6.67 6.57 -14.07
C ARG A 29 -6.66 5.40 -15.06
N ARG A 30 -5.58 4.63 -15.12
CA ARG A 30 -5.38 3.54 -16.10
C ARG A 30 -5.25 2.17 -15.45
N LEU A 31 -4.99 2.13 -14.16
CA LEU A 31 -4.80 0.90 -13.40
C LEU A 31 -5.79 0.82 -12.24
N PRO A 32 -6.29 -0.37 -11.90
CA PRO A 32 -7.16 -0.56 -10.76
C PRO A 32 -6.41 -0.25 -9.45
N ALA A 33 -7.12 0.25 -8.44
CA ALA A 33 -6.56 0.65 -7.13
C ALA A 33 -5.75 -0.47 -6.43
N ALA A 34 -6.07 -1.74 -6.72
CA ALA A 34 -5.34 -2.88 -6.18
C ALA A 34 -3.87 -2.91 -6.63
N ARG A 35 -3.52 -2.29 -7.78
CA ARG A 35 -2.14 -2.24 -8.31
C ARG A 35 -1.21 -1.37 -7.48
N PHE A 36 -1.76 -0.43 -6.71
CA PHE A 36 -0.97 0.51 -5.90
C PHE A 36 -0.73 0.02 -4.47
N ARG A 37 -1.02 -1.25 -4.17
CA ARG A 37 -0.85 -1.84 -2.84
C ARG A 37 -0.25 -3.24 -2.96
N HIS A 38 0.69 -3.56 -2.09
CA HIS A 38 1.16 -4.94 -1.94
C HIS A 38 0.01 -5.82 -1.42
N GLY A 39 -0.80 -6.35 -2.36
CA GLY A 39 -2.03 -7.11 -2.09
C GLY A 39 -1.84 -8.62 -1.96
N HIS A 40 -0.60 -9.13 -2.12
CA HIS A 40 -0.34 -10.56 -2.00
C HIS A 40 -0.68 -11.07 -0.60
N ARG A 41 -1.19 -12.31 -0.52
CA ARG A 41 -1.65 -12.93 0.75
C ARG A 41 -0.61 -12.86 1.89
N LEU A 42 0.67 -13.04 1.57
CA LEU A 42 1.75 -12.94 2.57
C LEU A 42 1.89 -11.52 3.11
N CYS A 43 1.87 -10.50 2.24
CA CYS A 43 1.89 -9.09 2.65
C CYS A 43 0.66 -8.73 3.49
N ASN A 44 -0.51 -9.22 3.10
CA ASN A 44 -1.74 -9.01 3.86
C ASN A 44 -1.68 -9.64 5.26
N SER A 45 -1.06 -10.83 5.40
CA SER A 45 -0.83 -11.45 6.71
C SER A 45 0.09 -10.62 7.59
N VAL A 46 1.15 -10.04 7.02
CA VAL A 46 2.08 -9.14 7.74
C VAL A 46 1.35 -7.87 8.19
N LYS A 47 0.57 -7.26 7.30
CA LYS A 47 -0.23 -6.05 7.61
C LYS A 47 -1.27 -6.33 8.68
N ALA A 48 -2.02 -7.44 8.54
CA ALA A 48 -3.01 -7.87 9.53
C ALA A 48 -2.42 -8.14 10.92
N ALA A 49 -1.13 -8.52 10.98
CA ALA A 49 -0.41 -8.66 12.23
C ALA A 49 0.02 -7.33 12.86
N GLY A 50 -0.30 -6.17 12.23
CA GLY A 50 -0.03 -4.83 12.76
C GLY A 50 1.26 -4.20 12.25
N PHE A 51 1.91 -4.79 11.24
CA PHE A 51 3.18 -4.27 10.68
C PHE A 51 2.99 -3.40 9.44
N GLU A 52 1.78 -2.96 9.13
CA GLU A 52 1.51 -2.13 7.94
C GLU A 52 2.36 -0.86 7.90
N ARG A 53 2.50 -0.17 9.05
CA ARG A 53 3.36 1.04 9.15
C ARG A 53 4.82 0.74 8.82
N VAL A 54 5.31 -0.43 9.25
CA VAL A 54 6.69 -0.84 8.96
C VAL A 54 6.83 -1.12 7.47
N CYS A 55 5.84 -1.77 6.84
CA CYS A 55 5.80 -1.97 5.38
C CYS A 55 5.88 -0.63 4.63
N ILE A 56 5.01 0.32 5.00
CA ILE A 56 4.93 1.64 4.35
C ILE A 56 6.26 2.39 4.48
N ARG A 57 6.84 2.42 5.69
CA ARG A 57 8.13 3.08 5.92
C ARG A 57 9.25 2.40 5.14
N PHE A 58 9.26 1.07 5.11
CA PHE A 58 10.25 0.29 4.38
C PHE A 58 10.20 0.61 2.88
N ASP A 59 9.02 0.55 2.28
CA ASP A 59 8.86 0.77 0.83
C ASP A 59 8.95 2.26 0.46
N GLY A 60 8.39 3.15 1.26
CA GLY A 60 8.40 4.58 0.98
C GLY A 60 9.74 5.28 1.19
N GLN A 61 10.54 4.83 2.14
CA GLN A 61 11.82 5.47 2.47
C GLN A 61 13.03 4.65 2.02
N LEU A 62 13.16 3.42 2.52
CA LEU A 62 14.36 2.62 2.28
C LEU A 62 14.43 2.12 0.83
N THR A 63 13.31 1.61 0.29
CA THR A 63 13.28 1.13 -1.10
C THR A 63 13.46 2.29 -2.09
N ARG A 64 12.88 3.47 -1.80
CA ARG A 64 13.09 4.67 -2.64
C ARG A 64 14.57 5.10 -2.64
N ALA A 65 15.22 5.18 -1.47
CA ALA A 65 16.63 5.54 -1.37
C ALA A 65 17.53 4.53 -2.12
N ALA A 66 17.27 3.23 -1.97
CA ALA A 66 17.98 2.19 -2.70
C ALA A 66 17.73 2.27 -4.21
N GLY A 67 16.51 2.61 -4.63
CA GLY A 67 16.14 2.78 -6.04
C GLY A 67 16.96 3.84 -6.76
N LEU A 68 17.25 4.96 -6.10
CA LEU A 68 18.14 6.00 -6.65
C LEU A 68 19.59 5.53 -6.82
N GLN A 69 20.05 4.63 -5.94
CA GLN A 69 21.41 4.05 -6.03
C GLN A 69 21.49 2.91 -7.06
N HIS A 70 20.37 2.25 -7.34
CA HIS A 70 20.27 1.11 -8.24
C HIS A 70 19.23 1.36 -9.34
N PRO A 71 19.49 2.30 -10.27
CA PRO A 71 18.53 2.70 -11.31
C PRO A 71 18.15 1.57 -12.28
N GLN A 72 19.00 0.53 -12.34
CA GLN A 72 18.74 -0.66 -13.16
C GLN A 72 17.86 -1.71 -12.46
N GLY A 73 17.41 -1.41 -11.24
CA GLY A 73 16.65 -2.35 -10.43
C GLY A 73 17.53 -3.28 -9.60
N PHE A 74 16.91 -3.90 -8.62
CA PHE A 74 17.58 -4.74 -7.63
C PHE A 74 16.59 -5.72 -6.99
N THR A 75 17.15 -6.68 -6.27
CA THR A 75 16.37 -7.58 -5.40
C THR A 75 16.39 -7.02 -3.98
N LYS A 76 15.23 -6.83 -3.37
CA LYS A 76 15.13 -6.47 -1.95
C LYS A 76 14.58 -7.61 -1.13
N THR A 77 14.98 -7.67 0.13
CA THR A 77 14.26 -8.46 1.15
C THR A 77 13.64 -7.48 2.14
N CYS A 78 12.31 -7.52 2.29
CA CYS A 78 11.62 -6.62 3.20
C CYS A 78 11.79 -7.05 4.66
N HIS A 79 11.33 -6.20 5.59
CA HIS A 79 11.42 -6.46 7.03
C HIS A 79 10.71 -7.77 7.47
N ALA A 80 9.83 -8.32 6.66
CA ALA A 80 9.12 -9.57 6.90
C ALA A 80 9.82 -10.81 6.32
N GLY A 81 11.02 -10.66 5.73
CA GLY A 81 11.73 -11.75 5.06
C GLY A 81 11.10 -12.13 3.71
N LEU A 82 10.35 -11.22 3.09
CA LEU A 82 9.80 -11.42 1.77
C LEU A 82 10.72 -10.78 0.74
N VAL A 83 11.03 -11.55 -0.30
CA VAL A 83 11.91 -11.13 -1.42
C VAL A 83 11.05 -10.57 -2.54
N GLU A 84 11.47 -9.45 -3.10
CA GLU A 84 10.83 -8.81 -4.25
C GLU A 84 11.89 -8.25 -5.20
N LEU A 85 11.59 -8.28 -6.48
CA LEU A 85 12.30 -7.51 -7.49
C LEU A 85 11.77 -6.08 -7.49
N VAL A 86 12.67 -5.11 -7.64
CA VAL A 86 12.35 -3.68 -7.64
C VAL A 86 12.98 -3.04 -8.87
N VAL A 87 12.17 -2.33 -9.66
CA VAL A 87 12.64 -1.53 -10.79
C VAL A 87 12.11 -0.11 -10.64
N PRO A 88 12.96 0.87 -10.27
CA PRO A 88 12.60 2.27 -10.25
C PRO A 88 12.60 2.84 -11.66
N TYR A 89 11.66 3.74 -11.92
CA TYR A 89 11.70 4.59 -13.11
C TYR A 89 12.03 6.02 -12.68
N ILE A 90 13.15 6.53 -13.20
CA ILE A 90 13.72 7.81 -12.78
C ILE A 90 13.55 8.83 -13.91
N GLU A 91 13.01 9.98 -13.57
CA GLU A 91 12.90 11.15 -14.44
C GLU A 91 13.46 12.39 -13.72
N HIS A 92 14.22 13.18 -14.43
CA HIS A 92 14.80 14.43 -13.89
C HIS A 92 15.59 14.25 -12.59
N GLY A 93 16.19 13.07 -12.40
CA GLY A 93 17.00 12.76 -11.21
C GLY A 93 16.21 12.30 -9.98
N ASP A 94 14.89 12.15 -10.10
CA ASP A 94 14.06 11.61 -9.02
C ASP A 94 13.19 10.44 -9.49
N ILE A 95 12.70 9.65 -8.54
CA ILE A 95 11.84 8.51 -8.84
C ILE A 95 10.44 8.98 -9.19
N SER A 96 10.03 8.71 -10.43
CA SER A 96 8.70 8.96 -10.93
C SER A 96 7.71 7.87 -10.46
N TRP A 97 8.12 6.61 -10.53
CA TRP A 97 7.37 5.45 -10.02
C TRP A 97 8.29 4.24 -9.84
N ILE A 98 7.82 3.21 -9.14
CA ILE A 98 8.57 1.98 -8.87
C ILE A 98 7.68 0.77 -9.15
N LEU A 99 8.18 -0.20 -9.91
CA LEU A 99 7.59 -1.53 -10.02
C LEU A 99 8.19 -2.48 -8.98
N PHE A 100 7.32 -3.27 -8.38
CA PHE A 100 7.65 -4.40 -7.51
C PHE A 100 7.10 -5.67 -8.14
N ALA A 101 7.87 -6.73 -8.15
CA ALA A 101 7.39 -8.05 -8.55
C ALA A 101 7.77 -9.10 -7.49
N GLY A 102 6.82 -9.90 -7.08
CA GLY A 102 6.93 -10.88 -6.01
C GLY A 102 5.60 -11.02 -5.27
N PRO A 103 5.61 -11.26 -3.94
CA PRO A 103 6.78 -11.60 -3.13
C PRO A 103 7.06 -13.12 -3.12
N TRP A 104 8.29 -13.47 -2.84
CA TRP A 104 8.70 -14.82 -2.49
C TRP A 104 9.15 -14.87 -1.04
N ARG A 105 9.24 -16.09 -0.48
CA ARG A 105 9.87 -16.30 0.83
C ARG A 105 11.37 -16.47 0.66
N GLU A 106 12.17 -15.86 1.51
CA GLU A 106 13.61 -16.11 1.56
C GLU A 106 13.90 -17.62 1.76
N ARG A 107 14.84 -18.17 1.00
CA ARG A 107 15.21 -19.61 1.07
C ARG A 107 15.80 -19.98 2.42
N THR A 108 16.66 -19.11 2.95
CA THR A 108 17.29 -19.26 4.27
C THR A 108 17.10 -17.93 4.99
N PRO A 109 16.29 -17.89 6.05
CA PRO A 109 16.16 -16.69 6.86
C PRO A 109 17.53 -16.29 7.39
N ALA A 110 18.09 -15.19 6.90
CA ALA A 110 19.27 -14.62 7.52
C ALA A 110 18.92 -14.23 8.96
N ALA A 111 19.83 -14.48 9.91
CA ALA A 111 19.74 -13.94 11.26
C ALA A 111 19.88 -12.42 11.16
N ARG A 112 18.80 -11.73 10.84
CA ARG A 112 18.76 -10.28 10.80
C ARG A 112 18.18 -9.79 12.10
N GLU A 113 18.81 -8.77 12.69
CA GLU A 113 18.20 -7.85 13.65
C GLU A 113 17.08 -7.03 12.97
N LEU A 114 16.21 -7.73 12.29
CA LEU A 114 14.96 -7.17 11.80
C LEU A 114 14.08 -7.03 13.04
N HIS A 115 13.38 -5.91 13.16
CA HIS A 115 12.34 -5.76 14.15
C HIS A 115 11.49 -7.03 14.11
N ALA A 116 11.77 -7.93 15.07
CA ALA A 116 11.29 -9.29 15.05
C ALA A 116 9.79 -9.26 14.81
N ILE A 117 9.38 -9.75 13.66
CA ILE A 117 7.98 -10.12 13.49
C ILE A 117 7.75 -11.16 14.56
N PRO A 118 6.89 -10.93 15.55
CA PRO A 118 6.66 -11.91 16.58
C PRO A 118 6.39 -13.26 15.91
N SER A 119 6.92 -14.34 16.46
CA SER A 119 6.72 -15.72 15.99
C SER A 119 5.25 -16.10 15.75
N ALA A 120 4.32 -15.29 16.24
CA ALA A 120 2.89 -15.38 15.98
C ALA A 120 2.50 -15.12 14.51
N VAL A 121 3.31 -14.40 13.72
CA VAL A 121 3.08 -14.26 12.28
C VAL A 121 3.77 -15.39 11.54
N GLN A 122 3.21 -16.58 11.66
CA GLN A 122 3.65 -17.69 10.84
C GLN A 122 3.21 -17.43 9.40
N LEU A 123 4.11 -16.94 8.56
CA LEU A 123 3.93 -16.90 7.11
C LEU A 123 3.90 -18.34 6.59
N ARG A 124 2.74 -18.99 6.65
CA ARG A 124 2.56 -20.34 6.13
C ARG A 124 2.43 -20.31 4.62
N GLY A 125 3.19 -21.16 3.94
CA GLY A 125 3.19 -21.27 2.48
C GLY A 125 3.87 -20.06 1.81
N GLY A 126 3.87 -20.04 0.50
CA GLY A 126 4.55 -19.09 -0.36
C GLY A 126 5.69 -19.73 -1.11
N ALA A 127 5.86 -19.33 -2.37
CA ALA A 127 6.95 -19.79 -3.21
C ALA A 127 8.30 -19.26 -2.72
N VAL A 128 9.37 -19.98 -2.97
CA VAL A 128 10.75 -19.48 -2.83
C VAL A 128 11.14 -18.76 -4.12
N PRO A 129 12.11 -17.83 -4.08
CA PRO A 129 12.60 -17.19 -5.29
C PRO A 129 13.06 -18.22 -6.32
N PRO A 130 12.71 -18.05 -7.59
CA PRO A 130 13.22 -18.92 -8.65
C PRO A 130 14.73 -18.72 -8.83
N GLU A 131 15.39 -19.64 -9.52
CA GLU A 131 16.82 -19.54 -9.77
C GLU A 131 17.17 -18.45 -10.79
N ASN A 132 16.23 -18.14 -11.69
CA ASN A 132 16.39 -17.16 -12.76
C ASN A 132 15.95 -15.73 -12.38
N LEU A 133 16.16 -15.31 -11.13
CA LEU A 133 15.78 -13.95 -10.67
C LEU A 133 16.37 -12.84 -11.53
N THR A 134 17.59 -13.03 -12.05
CA THR A 134 18.24 -12.06 -12.95
C THR A 134 17.45 -11.88 -14.25
N ASP A 135 16.96 -12.96 -14.83
CA ASP A 135 16.16 -12.92 -16.06
C ASP A 135 14.79 -12.28 -15.79
N GLN A 136 14.18 -12.60 -14.65
CA GLN A 136 12.93 -11.98 -14.24
C GLN A 136 13.10 -10.47 -13.94
N LEU A 137 14.21 -10.06 -13.35
CA LEU A 137 14.53 -8.65 -13.18
C LEU A 137 14.68 -7.96 -14.54
N GLN A 138 15.35 -8.60 -15.49
CA GLN A 138 15.48 -8.05 -16.85
C GLN A 138 14.12 -7.96 -17.54
N ALA A 139 13.25 -8.96 -17.40
CA ALA A 139 11.88 -8.91 -17.92
C ALA A 139 11.04 -7.81 -17.27
N LEU A 140 11.20 -7.59 -15.95
CA LEU A 140 10.54 -6.50 -15.24
C LEU A 140 11.02 -5.12 -15.73
N ARG A 141 12.30 -4.99 -16.09
CA ARG A 141 12.85 -3.77 -16.70
C ARG A 141 12.24 -3.50 -18.08
N TRP A 142 12.02 -4.52 -18.89
CA TRP A 142 11.31 -4.38 -20.16
C TRP A 142 9.87 -3.98 -19.97
N LEU A 143 9.18 -4.55 -18.98
CA LEU A 143 7.84 -4.09 -18.61
C LEU A 143 7.88 -2.62 -18.18
N ALA A 144 8.83 -2.21 -17.34
CA ALA A 144 8.99 -0.82 -16.92
C ALA A 144 9.21 0.12 -18.12
N ALA A 145 10.09 -0.26 -19.04
CA ALA A 145 10.34 0.51 -20.26
C ALA A 145 9.09 0.61 -21.16
N HIS A 146 8.32 -0.46 -21.28
CA HIS A 146 7.05 -0.47 -22.00
C HIS A 146 6.03 0.49 -21.38
N LEU A 147 5.87 0.43 -20.05
CA LEU A 147 4.97 1.33 -19.32
C LEU A 147 5.42 2.79 -19.45
N ALA A 148 6.73 3.05 -19.39
CA ALA A 148 7.31 4.38 -19.55
C ALA A 148 7.01 4.98 -20.93
N ALA A 149 7.13 4.19 -21.99
CA ALA A 149 6.85 4.64 -23.36
C ALA A 149 5.39 5.07 -23.57
N GLY A 150 4.46 4.51 -22.78
CA GLY A 150 3.05 4.86 -22.80
C GLY A 150 2.57 5.66 -21.57
N ALA A 151 3.48 6.08 -20.71
CA ALA A 151 3.13 6.77 -19.49
C ALA A 151 2.47 8.12 -19.79
N PRO A 152 1.30 8.40 -19.20
CA PRO A 152 0.70 9.72 -19.33
C PRO A 152 1.56 10.76 -18.59
N PRO A 153 1.40 12.05 -18.92
CA PRO A 153 2.03 13.10 -18.13
C PRO A 153 1.60 13.01 -16.66
N PRO A 154 2.38 13.54 -15.73
CA PRO A 154 1.94 13.70 -14.36
C PRO A 154 0.60 14.41 -14.30
N LEU A 155 -0.24 14.02 -13.36
CA LEU A 155 -1.52 14.67 -13.19
C LEU A 155 -1.35 16.17 -12.90
N PRO A 156 -2.31 17.02 -13.33
CA PRO A 156 -2.33 18.42 -12.95
C PRO A 156 -2.27 18.58 -11.42
N ALA A 157 -1.70 19.69 -10.96
CA ALA A 157 -1.46 19.93 -9.53
C ALA A 157 -2.72 19.78 -8.64
N ALA A 158 -3.92 20.02 -9.18
CA ALA A 158 -5.18 19.81 -8.48
C ALA A 158 -5.47 18.31 -8.27
N ASP A 159 -5.32 17.51 -9.33
CA ASP A 159 -5.53 16.06 -9.28
C ASP A 159 -4.44 15.39 -8.42
N THR A 160 -3.21 15.89 -8.50
CA THR A 160 -2.09 15.43 -7.65
C THR A 160 -2.38 15.66 -6.17
N ARG A 161 -3.02 16.78 -5.80
CA ARG A 161 -3.42 17.03 -4.41
C ARG A 161 -4.48 16.05 -3.93
N GLN A 162 -5.45 15.71 -4.75
CA GLN A 162 -6.45 14.68 -4.43
C GLN A 162 -5.78 13.34 -4.13
N GLU A 163 -4.82 12.94 -4.95
CA GLU A 163 -4.08 11.71 -4.77
C GLU A 163 -3.17 11.75 -3.55
N MET A 164 -2.51 12.88 -3.31
CA MET A 164 -1.72 13.06 -2.09
C MET A 164 -2.58 12.93 -0.83
N ILE A 165 -3.80 13.50 -0.84
CA ILE A 165 -4.77 13.36 0.26
C ILE A 165 -5.16 11.89 0.43
N GLN A 166 -5.53 11.21 -0.66
CA GLN A 166 -5.91 9.80 -0.61
C GLN A 166 -4.75 8.91 -0.17
N HIS A 167 -3.56 9.13 -0.71
CA HIS A 167 -2.34 8.43 -0.33
C HIS A 167 -2.03 8.63 1.16
N PHE A 168 -2.09 9.86 1.64
CA PHE A 168 -1.87 10.20 3.05
C PHE A 168 -2.84 9.45 3.96
N LEU A 169 -4.13 9.50 3.66
CA LEU A 169 -5.17 8.81 4.43
C LEU A 169 -5.01 7.28 4.37
N THR A 170 -4.77 6.74 3.19
CA THR A 170 -4.60 5.29 2.99
C THR A 170 -3.44 4.73 3.83
N HIS A 171 -2.34 5.47 3.92
CA HIS A 171 -1.11 4.97 4.55
C HIS A 171 -0.96 5.36 6.02
N ARG A 172 -1.67 6.40 6.46
CA ARG A 172 -1.52 6.94 7.81
C ARG A 172 -2.78 6.92 8.66
N HIS A 173 -3.92 6.42 8.15
CA HIS A 173 -5.19 6.38 8.90
C HIS A 173 -5.10 5.68 10.27
N GLY A 174 -4.22 4.68 10.39
CA GLY A 174 -3.99 3.96 11.65
C GLY A 174 -3.19 4.76 12.70
N GLU A 175 -2.66 5.93 12.35
CA GLU A 175 -1.89 6.79 13.24
C GLU A 175 -2.79 7.83 13.93
N ASP A 176 -2.27 8.44 15.00
CA ASP A 176 -2.89 9.64 15.58
C ASP A 176 -2.49 10.85 14.74
N ILE A 177 -3.26 11.10 13.68
CA ILE A 177 -3.02 12.16 12.71
C ILE A 177 -4.16 13.15 12.68
N GLY A 178 -3.80 14.41 12.45
CA GLY A 178 -4.73 15.52 12.28
C GLY A 178 -4.56 16.24 10.94
N LEU A 179 -5.38 17.28 10.76
CA LEU A 179 -5.30 18.14 9.57
C LEU A 179 -3.92 18.82 9.43
N ALA A 180 -3.24 19.10 10.56
CA ALA A 180 -1.90 19.70 10.54
C ALA A 180 -0.86 18.80 9.89
N ASP A 181 -0.96 17.47 10.12
CA ASP A 181 -0.06 16.49 9.50
C ASP A 181 -0.27 16.40 7.99
N LEU A 182 -1.54 16.43 7.55
CA LEU A 182 -1.86 16.50 6.13
C LEU A 182 -1.36 17.81 5.52
N ALA A 183 -1.56 18.94 6.19
CA ALA A 183 -1.10 20.25 5.73
C ALA A 183 0.41 20.27 5.51
N ALA A 184 1.18 19.72 6.47
CA ALA A 184 2.63 19.56 6.34
C ALA A 184 3.00 18.67 5.13
N ALA A 185 2.29 17.55 4.92
CA ALA A 185 2.51 16.67 3.76
C ALA A 185 2.20 17.37 2.42
N LEU A 186 1.22 18.28 2.41
CA LEU A 186 0.85 19.06 1.22
C LEU A 186 1.67 20.35 1.05
N GLY A 187 2.61 20.65 1.97
CA GLY A 187 3.43 21.87 1.92
C GLY A 187 2.62 23.16 2.11
N MET A 188 1.56 23.15 2.92
CA MET A 188 0.71 24.32 3.10
C MET A 188 0.27 24.50 4.58
N SER A 189 -0.36 25.64 4.90
CA SER A 189 -0.94 25.87 6.23
C SER A 189 -2.18 25.00 6.48
N ALA A 190 -2.48 24.67 7.74
CA ALA A 190 -3.65 23.89 8.13
C ALA A 190 -4.97 24.54 7.65
N SER A 191 -5.07 25.88 7.72
CA SER A 191 -6.22 26.61 7.18
C SER A 191 -6.39 26.39 5.68
N ARG A 192 -5.33 26.49 4.89
CA ARG A 192 -5.37 26.25 3.45
C ARG A 192 -5.69 24.79 3.14
N ALA A 193 -5.09 23.85 3.86
CA ALA A 193 -5.37 22.42 3.71
C ALA A 193 -6.84 22.09 3.96
N SER A 194 -7.46 22.69 4.97
CA SER A 194 -8.90 22.51 5.26
C SER A 194 -9.77 22.87 4.05
N HIS A 195 -9.52 24.04 3.44
CA HIS A 195 -10.26 24.49 2.26
C HIS A 195 -9.99 23.59 1.05
N VAL A 196 -8.73 23.25 0.78
CA VAL A 196 -8.33 22.38 -0.34
C VAL A 196 -8.94 21.00 -0.24
N VAL A 197 -8.97 20.40 0.97
CA VAL A 197 -9.60 19.10 1.19
C VAL A 197 -11.08 19.15 0.83
N VAL A 198 -11.82 20.15 1.31
CA VAL A 198 -13.26 20.28 1.03
C VAL A 198 -13.50 20.59 -0.46
N GLU A 199 -12.71 21.47 -1.06
CA GLU A 199 -12.78 21.84 -2.47
C GLU A 199 -12.60 20.61 -3.40
N ILE A 200 -11.62 19.76 -3.09
CA ILE A 200 -11.26 18.62 -3.94
C ILE A 200 -12.16 17.41 -3.69
N THR A 201 -12.52 17.14 -2.42
CA THR A 201 -13.17 15.88 -2.05
C THR A 201 -14.64 16.02 -1.68
N GLY A 202 -15.13 17.23 -1.53
CA GLY A 202 -16.49 17.52 -1.04
C GLY A 202 -16.69 17.19 0.45
N SER A 203 -15.65 16.82 1.18
CA SER A 203 -15.73 16.37 2.58
C SER A 203 -14.59 16.94 3.41
N ASN A 204 -14.79 17.08 4.72
CA ASN A 204 -13.71 17.51 5.60
C ASN A 204 -12.75 16.35 5.94
N PHE A 205 -11.55 16.71 6.40
CA PHE A 205 -10.49 15.75 6.73
C PHE A 205 -10.93 14.69 7.75
N ALA A 206 -11.67 15.08 8.80
CA ALA A 206 -12.11 14.14 9.84
C ALA A 206 -13.06 13.07 9.27
N THR A 207 -13.94 13.46 8.36
CA THR A 207 -14.84 12.54 7.66
C THR A 207 -14.05 11.56 6.78
N LEU A 208 -13.11 12.05 6.00
CA LEU A 208 -12.26 11.21 5.14
C LEU A 208 -11.40 10.24 5.96
N LEU A 209 -10.83 10.71 7.07
CA LEU A 209 -10.05 9.86 7.98
C LEU A 209 -10.92 8.76 8.59
N ALA A 210 -12.15 9.11 9.04
CA ALA A 210 -13.08 8.12 9.56
C ALA A 210 -13.47 7.07 8.51
N GLN A 211 -13.67 7.47 7.26
CA GLN A 211 -13.95 6.55 6.14
C GLN A 211 -12.76 5.61 5.86
N ALA A 212 -11.53 6.13 5.81
CA ALA A 212 -10.32 5.32 5.63
C ALA A 212 -10.14 4.30 6.76
N ARG A 213 -10.39 4.72 8.02
CA ARG A 213 -10.37 3.84 9.19
C ARG A 213 -11.45 2.77 9.14
N LEU A 214 -12.67 3.11 8.71
CA LEU A 214 -13.75 2.14 8.56
C LEU A 214 -13.45 1.09 7.50
N GLU A 215 -12.88 1.51 6.36
CA GLU A 215 -12.49 0.57 5.31
C GLU A 215 -11.38 -0.38 5.78
N SER A 216 -10.40 0.12 6.51
CA SER A 216 -9.38 -0.71 7.16
C SER A 216 -10.01 -1.70 8.15
N ALA A 217 -10.94 -1.23 9.00
CA ALA A 217 -11.65 -2.08 9.94
C ALA A 217 -12.46 -3.18 9.23
N ARG A 218 -13.13 -2.85 8.13
CA ARG A 218 -13.88 -3.79 7.30
C ARG A 218 -12.99 -4.91 6.77
N LEU A 219 -11.83 -4.58 6.24
CA LEU A 219 -10.85 -5.56 5.75
C LEU A 219 -10.32 -6.44 6.90
N LEU A 220 -10.02 -5.86 8.06
CA LEU A 220 -9.59 -6.62 9.23
C LEU A 220 -10.68 -7.55 9.74
N LEU A 221 -11.95 -7.14 9.73
CA LEU A 221 -13.08 -7.99 10.10
C LEU A 221 -13.24 -9.17 9.16
N LEU A 222 -13.02 -8.98 7.85
CA LEU A 222 -13.15 -10.02 6.81
C LEU A 222 -12.03 -11.05 6.86
N HIS A 223 -10.80 -10.56 6.99
CA HIS A 223 -9.63 -11.38 6.71
C HIS A 223 -8.88 -11.83 7.98
N THR A 224 -9.39 -11.48 9.18
CA THR A 224 -8.72 -11.85 10.44
C THR A 224 -9.72 -12.31 11.50
N GLY A 225 -9.24 -13.17 12.42
CA GLY A 225 -9.98 -13.56 13.62
C GLY A 225 -9.81 -12.59 14.81
N LEU A 226 -9.32 -11.37 14.58
CA LEU A 226 -9.06 -10.40 15.66
C LEU A 226 -10.32 -10.03 16.42
N ALA A 227 -10.21 -9.85 17.75
CA ALA A 227 -11.30 -9.29 18.53
C ALA A 227 -11.70 -7.90 18.01
N VAL A 228 -12.99 -7.56 18.08
CA VAL A 228 -13.52 -6.28 17.56
C VAL A 228 -12.78 -5.07 18.14
N ALA A 229 -12.40 -5.13 19.43
CA ALA A 229 -11.61 -4.08 20.07
C ALA A 229 -10.21 -3.95 19.45
N GLN A 230 -9.58 -5.05 19.09
CA GLN A 230 -8.28 -5.03 18.40
C GLN A 230 -8.41 -4.51 16.96
N VAL A 231 -9.50 -4.82 16.28
CA VAL A 231 -9.81 -4.27 14.95
C VAL A 231 -9.95 -2.75 15.03
N ALA A 232 -10.72 -2.23 16.00
CA ALA A 232 -10.89 -0.80 16.20
C ALA A 232 -9.55 -0.09 16.41
N LEU A 233 -8.73 -0.61 17.31
CA LEU A 233 -7.41 -0.05 17.63
C LEU A 233 -6.49 -0.05 16.40
N ARG A 234 -6.42 -1.17 15.67
CA ARG A 234 -5.56 -1.30 14.48
C ARG A 234 -6.03 -0.45 13.31
N ALA A 235 -7.33 -0.24 13.19
CA ALA A 235 -7.89 0.67 12.21
C ALA A 235 -7.69 2.16 12.57
N GLY A 236 -7.11 2.45 13.75
CA GLY A 236 -6.78 3.81 14.18
C GLY A 236 -7.87 4.49 15.02
N PHE A 237 -8.88 3.77 15.49
CA PHE A 237 -9.86 4.32 16.42
C PHE A 237 -9.30 4.28 17.85
N GLY A 238 -9.14 5.45 18.47
CA GLY A 238 -8.69 5.58 19.87
C GLY A 238 -9.76 5.19 20.89
N ASP A 239 -11.04 5.16 20.49
CA ASP A 239 -12.18 4.84 21.34
C ASP A 239 -13.10 3.81 20.68
N LEU A 240 -13.39 2.74 21.43
CA LEU A 240 -14.20 1.62 20.95
C LEU A 240 -15.68 2.00 20.78
N SER A 241 -16.22 2.86 21.64
CA SER A 241 -17.61 3.31 21.55
C SER A 241 -17.80 4.19 20.32
N HIS A 242 -16.85 5.08 20.06
CA HIS A 242 -16.82 5.89 18.86
C HIS A 242 -16.74 5.00 17.59
N PHE A 243 -15.87 3.98 17.59
CA PHE A 243 -15.80 3.03 16.50
C PHE A 243 -17.16 2.35 16.23
N HIS A 244 -17.79 1.82 17.28
CA HIS A 244 -19.10 1.17 17.15
C HIS A 244 -20.16 2.10 16.59
N ALA A 245 -20.19 3.36 17.05
CA ALA A 245 -21.15 4.36 16.60
C ALA A 245 -20.95 4.69 15.11
N VAL A 246 -19.72 4.96 14.70
CA VAL A 246 -19.37 5.30 13.31
C VAL A 246 -19.62 4.10 12.39
N PHE A 247 -19.20 2.89 12.79
CA PHE A 247 -19.39 1.67 12.01
C PHE A 247 -20.88 1.37 11.79
N ARG A 248 -21.71 1.47 12.86
CA ARG A 248 -23.15 1.24 12.76
C ARG A 248 -23.84 2.28 11.88
N ARG A 249 -23.43 3.54 11.97
CA ARG A 249 -23.99 4.60 11.13
C ARG A 249 -23.72 4.37 9.65
N THR A 250 -22.54 3.81 9.30
CA THR A 250 -22.12 3.62 7.91
C THR A 250 -22.60 2.30 7.33
N HIS A 251 -22.56 1.21 8.12
CA HIS A 251 -22.88 -0.14 7.65
C HIS A 251 -24.22 -0.67 8.14
N HIS A 252 -25.00 0.12 8.89
CA HIS A 252 -26.33 -0.22 9.44
C HIS A 252 -26.36 -1.48 10.29
N THR A 253 -25.19 -1.96 10.77
CA THR A 253 -25.05 -3.15 11.60
C THR A 253 -23.82 -3.03 12.52
N THR A 254 -23.71 -3.91 13.51
CA THR A 254 -22.53 -3.92 14.40
C THR A 254 -21.35 -4.59 13.73
N PRO A 255 -20.10 -4.25 14.11
CA PRO A 255 -18.89 -4.90 13.56
C PRO A 255 -18.93 -6.44 13.71
N ALA A 256 -19.40 -6.95 14.85
CA ALA A 256 -19.49 -8.39 15.09
C ALA A 256 -20.56 -9.07 14.22
N ALA A 257 -21.71 -8.44 14.04
CA ALA A 257 -22.77 -8.94 13.17
C ALA A 257 -22.33 -8.89 11.70
N TRP A 258 -21.68 -7.79 11.31
CA TRP A 258 -21.12 -7.61 9.97
C TRP A 258 -20.11 -8.73 9.63
N ARG A 259 -19.19 -9.05 10.54
CA ARG A 259 -18.25 -10.17 10.39
C ARG A 259 -18.98 -11.49 10.14
N ARG A 260 -20.00 -11.81 10.96
CA ARG A 260 -20.75 -13.09 10.80
C ARG A 260 -21.44 -13.21 9.45
N LEU A 261 -21.94 -12.09 8.92
CA LEU A 261 -22.62 -12.07 7.62
C LEU A 261 -21.67 -12.26 6.43
N HIS A 262 -20.39 -11.89 6.58
CA HIS A 262 -19.44 -11.87 5.48
C HIS A 262 -18.25 -12.84 5.64
N ALA A 263 -18.11 -13.52 6.78
CA ALA A 263 -17.03 -14.47 7.05
C ALA A 263 -17.19 -15.84 6.35
N GLY A 264 -18.19 -15.99 5.51
CA GLY A 264 -18.50 -17.23 4.76
C GLY A 264 -18.62 -17.05 3.25
N ALA A 265 -18.19 -15.88 2.71
CA ALA A 265 -18.19 -15.62 1.29
C ALA A 265 -16.79 -15.72 0.70
#